data_e96c08997b7ca97bdf873f97103f6657
#
_entry.id   e96c08997b7ca97bdf873f97103f6657
#
_cell.length_a   1.000
_cell.length_b   1.000
_cell.length_c   1.000
_cell.angle_alpha   90.00
_cell.angle_beta   90.00
_cell.angle_gamma   90.00
#
_symmetry.space_group_name_H-M   'P 1'
#
loop_
_entity.id
_entity.type
_entity.pdbx_description
1 polymer ?
#
loop_
_entity_poly.entity_id
_entity_poly.type
_entity_poly.pdbx_seq_one_letter_code
_entity_poly.pdbx_strand_id
1 'polypeptide(L)'
;SLVALGFVLIFKASGVFNFAQGAMVLFAALTLVRLMELLKHTFSPFLIALLLTIAVMIALAWVIERLVLRSLVNQPGISLFMATLGISYVLDGFGQAVWGSDVYMLDVGIPKRPIVLLESVVKGGVLVSSEDLVAAVIAGLLVAILGVFFQKTRIGRALRAVADDHQAAQSVGIPLNYIWLVVWSVAGLVALVAGIVWGSKLGVQFSLGLVALKA
;
A
#
# COMPACT_ATOMS: atom_id res chain seq x y z
N SER A 1 7.74 8.23 -4.46
CA SER A 1 7.80 6.83 -4.03
C SER A 1 6.41 6.22 -3.98
N LEU A 2 6.31 4.88 -4.12
CA LEU A 2 5.03 4.15 -4.10
C LEU A 2 4.26 4.36 -2.78
N VAL A 3 4.99 4.40 -1.66
CA VAL A 3 4.40 4.60 -0.33
C VAL A 3 3.73 5.97 -0.23
N ALA A 4 4.37 7.00 -0.80
CA ALA A 4 3.81 8.35 -0.82
C ALA A 4 2.45 8.43 -1.53
N LEU A 5 2.18 7.58 -2.52
CA LEU A 5 0.86 7.50 -3.14
C LEU A 5 -0.22 7.08 -2.14
N GLY A 6 0.06 6.08 -1.31
CA GLY A 6 -0.87 5.67 -0.24
C GLY A 6 -1.14 6.80 0.76
N PHE A 7 -0.10 7.54 1.15
CA PHE A 7 -0.24 8.73 2.01
C PHE A 7 -1.13 9.79 1.38
N VAL A 8 -0.84 10.17 0.13
CA VAL A 8 -1.59 11.22 -0.59
C VAL A 8 -3.05 10.83 -0.76
N LEU A 9 -3.34 9.55 -1.03
CA LEU A 9 -4.70 9.06 -1.18
C LEU A 9 -5.53 9.24 0.10
N ILE A 10 -4.98 8.79 1.22
CA ILE A 10 -5.67 8.89 2.50
C ILE A 10 -5.75 10.34 2.96
N PHE A 11 -4.67 11.12 2.80
CA PHE A 11 -4.67 12.53 3.13
C PHE A 11 -5.75 13.31 2.36
N LYS A 12 -5.89 13.07 1.05
CA LYS A 12 -6.95 13.69 0.26
C LYS A 12 -8.36 13.33 0.71
N ALA A 13 -8.56 12.11 1.22
CA ALA A 13 -9.89 11.65 1.65
C ALA A 13 -10.26 12.05 3.07
N SER A 14 -9.28 12.19 3.96
CA SER A 14 -9.51 12.40 5.40
C SER A 14 -8.92 13.70 5.94
N GLY A 15 -8.09 14.40 5.17
CA GLY A 15 -7.35 15.57 5.63
C GLY A 15 -6.22 15.26 6.64
N VAL A 16 -5.94 13.99 6.92
CA VAL A 16 -4.97 13.54 7.92
C VAL A 16 -3.97 12.55 7.32
N PHE A 17 -2.71 12.65 7.72
CA PHE A 17 -1.68 11.69 7.35
C PHE A 17 -1.92 10.33 7.97
N ASN A 18 -1.82 9.26 7.16
CA ASN A 18 -1.93 7.88 7.62
C ASN A 18 -0.59 7.32 8.07
N PHE A 19 -0.27 7.40 9.35
CA PHE A 19 0.97 6.83 9.88
C PHE A 19 1.00 5.29 9.86
N ALA A 20 -0.15 4.64 9.68
CA ALA A 20 -0.19 3.19 9.51
C ALA A 20 0.28 2.71 8.12
N GLN A 21 0.55 3.60 7.15
CA GLN A 21 0.93 3.20 5.80
C GLN A 21 2.17 2.31 5.76
N GLY A 22 3.21 2.64 6.54
CA GLY A 22 4.42 1.83 6.66
C GLY A 22 4.14 0.44 7.24
N ALA A 23 3.35 0.36 8.30
CA ALA A 23 2.93 -0.91 8.88
C ALA A 23 2.07 -1.74 7.91
N MET A 24 1.21 -1.10 7.11
CA MET A 24 0.44 -1.77 6.05
C MET A 24 1.36 -2.35 4.96
N VAL A 25 2.46 -1.68 4.61
CA VAL A 25 3.46 -2.19 3.65
C VAL A 25 4.12 -3.45 4.21
N LEU A 26 4.57 -3.40 5.45
CA LEU A 26 5.18 -4.55 6.13
C LEU A 26 4.18 -5.71 6.25
N PHE A 27 2.98 -5.43 6.73
CA PHE A 27 1.93 -6.42 6.91
C PHE A 27 1.55 -7.12 5.60
N ALA A 28 1.40 -6.37 4.50
CA ALA A 28 1.12 -6.91 3.18
C ALA A 28 2.26 -7.80 2.67
N ALA A 29 3.52 -7.36 2.83
CA ALA A 29 4.69 -8.12 2.41
C ALA A 29 4.85 -9.43 3.20
N LEU A 30 4.70 -9.38 4.54
CA LEU A 30 4.73 -10.56 5.40
C LEU A 30 3.63 -11.55 5.04
N THR A 31 2.40 -11.07 4.87
CA THR A 31 1.26 -11.92 4.46
C THR A 31 1.55 -12.62 3.14
N LEU A 32 2.06 -11.90 2.14
CA LEU A 32 2.40 -12.47 0.84
C LEU A 32 3.46 -13.57 0.95
N VAL A 33 4.58 -13.28 1.63
CA VAL A 33 5.68 -14.26 1.77
C VAL A 33 5.21 -15.52 2.48
N ARG A 34 4.49 -15.38 3.58
CA ARG A 34 4.00 -16.54 4.35
C ARG A 34 2.96 -17.35 3.58
N LEU A 35 2.08 -16.71 2.82
CA LEU A 35 1.16 -17.42 1.94
C LEU A 35 1.91 -18.14 0.80
N MET A 36 2.96 -17.54 0.25
CA MET A 36 3.81 -18.22 -0.75
C MET A 36 4.49 -19.46 -0.16
N GLU A 37 5.01 -19.38 1.06
CA GLU A 37 5.59 -20.54 1.76
C GLU A 37 4.57 -21.64 2.01
N LEU A 38 3.37 -21.29 2.48
CA LEU A 38 2.28 -22.27 2.71
C LEU A 38 1.82 -22.93 1.43
N LEU A 39 1.78 -22.18 0.33
CA LEU A 39 1.27 -22.61 -0.96
C LEU A 39 2.36 -23.13 -1.91
N LYS A 40 3.60 -23.32 -1.43
CA LYS A 40 4.75 -23.73 -2.28
C LYS A 40 4.54 -24.99 -3.11
N HIS A 41 3.62 -25.86 -2.70
CA HIS A 41 3.30 -27.11 -3.42
C HIS A 41 2.14 -26.96 -4.42
N THR A 42 1.58 -25.76 -4.60
CA THR A 42 0.51 -25.50 -5.57
C THR A 42 1.06 -25.16 -6.95
N PHE A 43 0.19 -25.25 -7.96
CA PHE A 43 0.57 -24.98 -9.37
C PHE A 43 1.12 -23.54 -9.59
N SER A 44 0.63 -22.55 -8.85
CA SER A 44 1.05 -21.14 -8.97
C SER A 44 1.07 -20.44 -7.61
N PRO A 45 2.12 -20.69 -6.78
CA PRO A 45 2.17 -20.17 -5.41
C PRO A 45 2.04 -18.64 -5.34
N PHE A 46 2.77 -17.94 -6.21
CA PHE A 46 2.77 -16.48 -6.23
C PHE A 46 1.40 -15.89 -6.56
N LEU A 47 0.74 -16.38 -7.63
CA LEU A 47 -0.54 -15.84 -8.07
C LEU A 47 -1.64 -16.05 -7.01
N ILE A 48 -1.69 -17.25 -6.43
CA ILE A 48 -2.69 -17.59 -5.40
C ILE A 48 -2.41 -16.78 -4.13
N ALA A 49 -1.15 -16.71 -3.69
CA ALA A 49 -0.75 -15.91 -2.54
C ALA A 49 -1.05 -14.41 -2.75
N LEU A 50 -0.82 -13.88 -3.96
CA LEU A 50 -1.13 -12.50 -4.31
C LEU A 50 -2.64 -12.21 -4.19
N LEU A 51 -3.49 -13.05 -4.77
CA LEU A 51 -4.94 -12.90 -4.70
C LEU A 51 -5.46 -12.99 -3.26
N LEU A 52 -4.93 -13.92 -2.47
CA LEU A 52 -5.28 -14.03 -1.05
C LEU A 52 -4.80 -12.82 -0.26
N THR A 53 -3.59 -12.32 -0.52
CA THR A 53 -3.09 -11.11 0.14
C THR A 53 -3.93 -9.89 -0.22
N ILE A 54 -4.37 -9.74 -1.47
CA ILE A 54 -5.32 -8.69 -1.87
C ILE A 54 -6.61 -8.81 -1.05
N ALA A 55 -7.17 -10.00 -0.92
CA ALA A 55 -8.38 -10.22 -0.12
C ALA A 55 -8.17 -9.87 1.35
N VAL A 56 -7.01 -10.24 1.93
CA VAL A 56 -6.64 -9.89 3.31
C VAL A 56 -6.51 -8.38 3.47
N MET A 57 -5.88 -7.67 2.53
CA MET A 57 -5.73 -6.21 2.60
C MET A 57 -7.07 -5.46 2.47
N ILE A 58 -7.99 -5.96 1.65
CA ILE A 58 -9.36 -5.42 1.56
C ILE A 58 -10.13 -5.69 2.86
N ALA A 59 -10.02 -6.91 3.41
CA ALA A 59 -10.62 -7.26 4.69
C ALA A 59 -10.06 -6.39 5.83
N LEU A 60 -8.75 -6.15 5.84
CA LEU A 60 -8.10 -5.24 6.78
C LEU A 60 -8.65 -3.82 6.67
N ALA A 61 -8.78 -3.29 5.46
CA ALA A 61 -9.37 -1.96 5.23
C ALA A 61 -10.82 -1.88 5.74
N TRP A 62 -11.60 -2.95 5.55
CA TRP A 62 -12.97 -3.03 6.08
C TRP A 62 -13.00 -3.08 7.62
N VAL A 63 -12.08 -3.85 8.23
CA VAL A 63 -11.96 -3.90 9.70
C VAL A 63 -11.58 -2.53 10.26
N ILE A 64 -10.58 -1.87 9.67
CA ILE A 64 -10.16 -0.52 10.07
C ILE A 64 -11.30 0.48 9.93
N GLU A 65 -12.00 0.47 8.79
CA GLU A 65 -13.16 1.36 8.59
C GLU A 65 -14.21 1.12 9.66
N ARG A 66 -14.62 -0.12 9.87
CA ARG A 66 -15.75 -0.45 10.74
C ARG A 66 -15.46 -0.24 12.21
N LEU A 67 -14.26 -0.58 12.68
CA LEU A 67 -13.91 -0.54 14.10
C LEU A 67 -13.32 0.80 14.54
N VAL A 68 -12.64 1.50 13.64
CA VAL A 68 -11.89 2.70 13.98
C VAL A 68 -12.47 3.93 13.28
N LEU A 69 -12.44 3.97 11.96
CA LEU A 69 -12.73 5.19 11.21
C LEU A 69 -14.19 5.63 11.33
N ARG A 70 -15.11 4.68 11.32
CA ARG A 70 -16.53 4.96 11.41
C ARG A 70 -16.93 5.73 12.68
N SER A 71 -16.24 5.46 13.79
CA SER A 71 -16.46 6.17 15.07
C SER A 71 -15.78 7.54 15.10
N LEU A 72 -14.87 7.81 14.15
CA LEU A 72 -14.10 9.04 14.06
C LEU A 72 -14.62 10.03 13.01
N VAL A 73 -15.74 9.72 12.37
CA VAL A 73 -16.43 10.65 11.46
C VAL A 73 -16.80 11.92 12.23
N ASN A 74 -16.47 13.07 11.67
CA ASN A 74 -16.71 14.41 12.27
C ASN A 74 -15.91 14.67 13.57
N GLN A 75 -14.89 13.84 13.90
CA GLN A 75 -13.99 14.11 15.00
C GLN A 75 -12.81 15.01 14.55
N PRO A 76 -12.17 15.74 15.49
CA PRO A 76 -10.99 16.53 15.18
C PRO A 76 -9.89 15.69 14.52
N GLY A 77 -9.11 16.29 13.58
CA GLY A 77 -8.04 15.61 12.87
C GLY A 77 -7.00 14.95 13.77
N ILE A 78 -6.79 15.48 14.97
CA ILE A 78 -5.89 14.87 15.97
C ILE A 78 -6.35 13.47 16.41
N SER A 79 -7.66 13.23 16.48
CA SER A 79 -8.20 11.91 16.83
C SER A 79 -7.91 10.89 15.73
N LEU A 80 -8.07 11.27 14.46
CA LEU A 80 -7.71 10.44 13.31
C LEU A 80 -6.20 10.17 13.26
N PHE A 81 -5.38 11.18 13.54
CA PHE A 81 -3.93 11.05 13.63
C PHE A 81 -3.54 9.99 14.68
N MET A 82 -4.05 10.12 15.91
CA MET A 82 -3.78 9.17 16.99
C MET A 82 -4.29 7.77 16.66
N ALA A 83 -5.44 7.66 15.99
CA ALA A 83 -5.97 6.38 15.54
C ALA A 83 -5.04 5.70 14.53
N THR A 84 -4.48 6.44 13.55
CA THR A 84 -3.54 5.85 12.59
C THR A 84 -2.24 5.37 13.23
N LEU A 85 -1.75 6.06 14.26
CA LEU A 85 -0.64 5.58 15.09
C LEU A 85 -1.01 4.29 15.84
N GLY A 86 -2.19 4.25 16.45
CA GLY A 86 -2.69 3.04 17.11
C GLY A 86 -2.80 1.85 16.15
N ILE A 87 -3.35 2.07 14.95
CA ILE A 87 -3.41 1.05 13.89
C ILE A 87 -2.01 0.57 13.52
N SER A 88 -1.02 1.48 13.39
CA SER A 88 0.36 1.10 13.09
C SER A 88 0.91 0.11 14.12
N TYR A 89 0.80 0.44 15.40
CA TYR A 89 1.27 -0.45 16.48
C TYR A 89 0.51 -1.78 16.54
N VAL A 90 -0.79 -1.77 16.29
CA VAL A 90 -1.60 -3.01 16.23
C VAL A 90 -1.14 -3.90 15.08
N LEU A 91 -0.93 -3.33 13.88
CA LEU A 91 -0.45 -4.08 12.71
C LEU A 91 0.96 -4.63 12.92
N ASP A 92 1.84 -3.84 13.49
CA ASP A 92 3.21 -4.25 13.79
C ASP A 92 3.22 -5.39 14.84
N GLY A 93 2.48 -5.25 15.93
CA GLY A 93 2.38 -6.27 16.96
C GLY A 93 1.68 -7.55 16.47
N PHE A 94 0.57 -7.41 15.74
CA PHE A 94 -0.15 -8.53 15.16
C PHE A 94 0.70 -9.25 14.10
N GLY A 95 1.39 -8.50 13.24
CA GLY A 95 2.30 -9.06 12.25
C GLY A 95 3.40 -9.92 12.91
N GLN A 96 4.03 -9.41 13.96
CA GLN A 96 5.04 -10.18 14.71
C GLN A 96 4.47 -11.41 15.41
N ALA A 97 3.28 -11.30 16.01
CA ALA A 97 2.65 -12.42 16.71
C ALA A 97 2.26 -13.56 15.76
N VAL A 98 1.80 -13.24 14.53
CA VAL A 98 1.32 -14.24 13.57
C VAL A 98 2.43 -14.81 12.69
N TRP A 99 3.34 -13.94 12.22
CA TRP A 99 4.37 -14.34 11.24
C TRP A 99 5.79 -14.36 11.79
N GLY A 100 6.00 -13.91 13.02
CA GLY A 100 7.32 -13.80 13.63
C GLY A 100 8.06 -12.54 13.18
N SER A 101 9.32 -12.41 13.67
CA SER A 101 10.20 -11.27 13.40
C SER A 101 11.42 -11.64 12.56
N ASP A 102 11.41 -12.81 11.93
CA ASP A 102 12.50 -13.27 11.07
C ASP A 102 12.58 -12.46 9.77
N VAL A 103 13.75 -12.49 9.14
CA VAL A 103 13.94 -11.89 7.82
C VAL A 103 13.52 -12.89 6.76
N TYR A 104 12.52 -12.53 5.96
CA TYR A 104 12.04 -13.37 4.86
C TYR A 104 12.52 -12.82 3.53
N MET A 105 13.07 -13.68 2.70
CA MET A 105 13.45 -13.31 1.33
C MET A 105 12.25 -13.47 0.41
N LEU A 106 11.86 -12.38 -0.24
CA LEU A 106 10.79 -12.37 -1.22
C LEU A 106 11.39 -12.49 -2.62
N ASP A 107 11.39 -13.71 -3.16
CA ASP A 107 11.78 -13.94 -4.54
C ASP A 107 10.52 -13.99 -5.43
N VAL A 108 10.33 -12.94 -6.19
CA VAL A 108 9.23 -12.81 -7.17
C VAL A 108 9.72 -12.99 -8.60
N GLY A 109 10.94 -13.53 -8.79
CA GLY A 109 11.52 -13.78 -10.12
C GLY A 109 11.97 -12.50 -10.85
N ILE A 110 12.16 -11.38 -10.15
CA ILE A 110 12.70 -10.16 -10.76
C ILE A 110 14.20 -10.36 -11.03
N PRO A 111 14.67 -10.19 -12.29
CA PRO A 111 16.08 -10.35 -12.59
C PRO A 111 16.94 -9.36 -11.82
N LYS A 112 18.03 -9.83 -11.19
CA LYS A 112 18.97 -9.00 -10.42
C LYS A 112 20.21 -8.59 -11.22
N ARG A 113 20.09 -8.47 -12.54
CA ARG A 113 21.22 -8.15 -13.42
C ARG A 113 21.26 -6.66 -13.74
N PRO A 114 22.44 -6.00 -13.67
CA PRO A 114 22.57 -4.63 -14.16
C PRO A 114 22.40 -4.59 -15.68
N ILE A 115 21.69 -3.60 -16.17
CA ILE A 115 21.47 -3.32 -17.58
C ILE A 115 22.23 -2.03 -17.90
N VAL A 116 23.00 -2.03 -18.98
CA VAL A 116 23.67 -0.83 -19.48
C VAL A 116 22.71 -0.14 -20.44
N LEU A 117 22.33 1.08 -20.08
CA LEU A 117 21.46 1.93 -20.90
C LEU A 117 22.26 3.08 -21.50
N LEU A 118 21.77 3.62 -22.63
CA LEU A 118 22.30 4.81 -23.27
C LEU A 118 23.78 4.70 -23.71
N GLU A 119 24.26 3.52 -24.06
CA GLU A 119 25.62 3.35 -24.62
C GLU A 119 25.88 4.22 -25.87
N SER A 120 24.83 4.49 -26.64
CA SER A 120 24.94 5.33 -27.85
C SER A 120 25.07 6.83 -27.56
N VAL A 121 24.71 7.29 -26.36
CA VAL A 121 24.67 8.72 -25.99
C VAL A 121 25.77 9.06 -25.00
N VAL A 122 26.11 8.14 -24.08
CA VAL A 122 27.11 8.33 -23.02
C VAL A 122 28.20 7.29 -23.19
N LYS A 123 29.48 7.73 -23.34
CA LYS A 123 30.62 6.82 -23.39
C LYS A 123 30.71 5.99 -22.10
N GLY A 124 30.52 4.68 -22.23
CA GLY A 124 30.49 3.73 -21.10
C GLY A 124 29.10 3.41 -20.58
N GLY A 125 28.02 4.03 -21.12
CA GLY A 125 26.64 3.76 -20.73
C GLY A 125 26.31 4.13 -19.29
N VAL A 126 25.05 4.02 -18.90
CA VAL A 126 24.57 4.15 -17.52
C VAL A 126 24.15 2.77 -17.01
N LEU A 127 24.82 2.30 -15.97
CA LEU A 127 24.48 1.05 -15.29
C LEU A 127 23.23 1.27 -14.43
N VAL A 128 22.13 0.61 -14.80
CA VAL A 128 20.88 0.64 -14.04
C VAL A 128 20.51 -0.78 -13.62
N SER A 129 20.16 -0.95 -12.35
CA SER A 129 19.65 -2.24 -11.86
C SER A 129 18.32 -2.56 -12.56
N SER A 130 18.16 -3.79 -13.05
CA SER A 130 16.89 -4.25 -13.62
C SER A 130 15.76 -4.21 -12.60
N GLU A 131 16.06 -4.38 -11.30
CA GLU A 131 15.08 -4.23 -10.22
C GLU A 131 14.53 -2.79 -10.15
N ASP A 132 15.40 -1.78 -10.31
CA ASP A 132 14.99 -0.37 -10.28
C ASP A 132 14.14 -0.01 -11.51
N LEU A 133 14.44 -0.57 -12.67
CA LEU A 133 13.62 -0.39 -13.88
C LEU A 133 12.24 -1.03 -13.71
N VAL A 134 12.17 -2.26 -13.24
CA VAL A 134 10.90 -2.95 -12.96
C VAL A 134 10.11 -2.17 -11.91
N ALA A 135 10.75 -1.71 -10.84
CA ALA A 135 10.11 -0.88 -9.82
C ALA A 135 9.56 0.43 -10.39
N ALA A 136 10.32 1.10 -11.28
CA ALA A 136 9.88 2.33 -11.93
C ALA A 136 8.68 2.10 -12.87
N VAL A 137 8.68 1.00 -13.64
CA VAL A 137 7.56 0.62 -14.51
C VAL A 137 6.32 0.32 -13.68
N ILE A 138 6.44 -0.50 -12.62
CA ILE A 138 5.34 -0.82 -11.72
C ILE A 138 4.78 0.46 -11.08
N ALA A 139 5.65 1.35 -10.59
CA ALA A 139 5.25 2.61 -10.00
C ALA A 139 4.52 3.51 -11.00
N GLY A 140 5.06 3.67 -12.21
CA GLY A 140 4.46 4.47 -13.28
C GLY A 140 3.08 3.93 -13.69
N LEU A 141 2.96 2.61 -13.81
CA LEU A 141 1.71 1.94 -14.16
C LEU A 141 0.66 2.11 -13.05
N LEU A 142 1.08 1.97 -11.78
CA LEU A 142 0.19 2.17 -10.63
C LEU A 142 -0.30 3.63 -10.57
N VAL A 143 0.57 4.62 -10.78
CA VAL A 143 0.20 6.04 -10.84
C VAL A 143 -0.81 6.28 -11.97
N ALA A 144 -0.56 5.72 -13.15
CA ALA A 144 -1.46 5.87 -14.29
C ALA A 144 -2.84 5.25 -14.00
N ILE A 145 -2.89 4.02 -13.48
CA ILE A 145 -4.13 3.33 -13.10
C ILE A 145 -4.90 4.15 -12.07
N LEU A 146 -4.24 4.58 -11.00
CA LEU A 146 -4.87 5.40 -9.95
C LEU A 146 -5.33 6.75 -10.50
N GLY A 147 -4.54 7.39 -11.35
CA GLY A 147 -4.92 8.64 -12.02
C GLY A 147 -6.20 8.48 -12.84
N VAL A 148 -6.28 7.43 -13.66
CA VAL A 148 -7.50 7.10 -14.43
C VAL A 148 -8.66 6.77 -13.50
N PHE A 149 -8.44 5.95 -12.47
CA PHE A 149 -9.45 5.58 -11.50
C PHE A 149 -10.07 6.82 -10.84
N PHE A 150 -9.24 7.73 -10.31
CA PHE A 150 -9.72 8.93 -9.64
C PHE A 150 -10.34 9.96 -10.59
N GLN A 151 -9.87 10.06 -11.84
CA GLN A 151 -10.40 11.03 -12.80
C GLN A 151 -11.67 10.55 -13.50
N LYS A 152 -11.75 9.27 -13.86
CA LYS A 152 -12.80 8.74 -14.74
C LYS A 152 -13.93 8.04 -14.00
N THR A 153 -13.75 7.56 -12.75
CA THR A 153 -14.78 6.79 -12.05
C THR A 153 -15.75 7.67 -11.26
N ARG A 154 -16.93 7.13 -10.97
CA ARG A 154 -17.93 7.78 -10.07
C ARG A 154 -17.38 7.91 -8.65
N ILE A 155 -16.65 6.90 -8.19
CA ILE A 155 -15.99 6.88 -6.87
C ILE A 155 -14.94 7.99 -6.79
N GLY A 156 -14.12 8.15 -7.82
CA GLY A 156 -13.13 9.22 -7.87
C GLY A 156 -13.74 10.62 -7.84
N ARG A 157 -14.91 10.82 -8.45
CA ARG A 157 -15.66 12.09 -8.34
C ARG A 157 -16.19 12.32 -6.92
N ALA A 158 -16.79 11.29 -6.32
CA ALA A 158 -17.28 11.36 -4.94
C ALA A 158 -16.14 11.63 -3.94
N LEU A 159 -14.98 11.01 -4.16
CA LEU A 159 -13.78 11.24 -3.34
C LEU A 159 -13.30 12.70 -3.42
N ARG A 160 -13.30 13.30 -4.60
CA ARG A 160 -12.94 14.73 -4.74
C ARG A 160 -13.93 15.63 -4.01
N ALA A 161 -15.23 15.35 -4.12
CA ALA A 161 -16.24 16.10 -3.38
C ALA A 161 -16.05 16.00 -1.86
N VAL A 162 -15.73 14.80 -1.36
CA VAL A 162 -15.40 14.58 0.07
C VAL A 162 -14.11 15.30 0.45
N ALA A 163 -13.09 15.33 -0.43
CA ALA A 163 -11.84 16.01 -0.19
C ALA A 163 -11.99 17.55 -0.10
N ASP A 164 -12.94 18.10 -0.87
CA ASP A 164 -13.23 19.54 -0.87
C ASP A 164 -14.02 19.95 0.39
N ASP A 165 -15.11 19.24 0.70
CA ASP A 165 -15.92 19.49 1.89
C ASP A 165 -16.68 18.24 2.33
N HIS A 166 -16.33 17.68 3.50
CA HIS A 166 -16.96 16.50 4.08
C HIS A 166 -18.45 16.72 4.39
N GLN A 167 -18.81 17.89 4.94
CA GLN A 167 -20.18 18.19 5.34
C GLN A 167 -21.07 18.42 4.12
N ALA A 168 -20.58 19.17 3.14
CA ALA A 168 -21.28 19.35 1.88
C ALA A 168 -21.47 18.03 1.13
N ALA A 169 -20.47 17.15 1.09
CA ALA A 169 -20.58 15.84 0.47
C ALA A 169 -21.64 14.96 1.16
N GLN A 170 -21.70 14.99 2.49
CA GLN A 170 -22.76 14.28 3.23
C GLN A 170 -24.15 14.83 2.95
N SER A 171 -24.31 16.15 2.85
CA SER A 171 -25.60 16.79 2.61
C SER A 171 -26.22 16.41 1.25
N VAL A 172 -25.39 16.10 0.25
CA VAL A 172 -25.82 15.58 -1.06
C VAL A 172 -25.91 14.07 -1.12
N GLY A 173 -25.78 13.36 0.03
CA GLY A 173 -26.00 11.93 0.15
C GLY A 173 -24.79 11.05 -0.18
N ILE A 174 -23.56 11.59 -0.21
CA ILE A 174 -22.34 10.78 -0.39
C ILE A 174 -21.99 10.09 0.93
N PRO A 175 -21.99 8.73 1.00
CA PRO A 175 -21.71 8.03 2.24
C PRO A 175 -20.18 8.00 2.51
N LEU A 176 -19.71 8.76 3.51
CA LEU A 176 -18.30 8.84 3.87
C LEU A 176 -17.68 7.48 4.19
N ASN A 177 -18.41 6.62 4.90
CA ASN A 177 -17.93 5.29 5.27
C ASN A 177 -17.52 4.46 4.03
N TYR A 178 -18.32 4.52 2.97
CA TYR A 178 -18.01 3.83 1.71
C TYR A 178 -16.77 4.43 1.03
N ILE A 179 -16.65 5.74 1.00
CA ILE A 179 -15.49 6.43 0.43
C ILE A 179 -14.22 6.08 1.21
N TRP A 180 -14.27 6.10 2.53
CA TRP A 180 -13.14 5.73 3.38
C TRP A 180 -12.74 4.25 3.20
N LEU A 181 -13.72 3.34 3.14
CA LEU A 181 -13.45 1.94 2.85
C LEU A 181 -12.69 1.77 1.53
N VAL A 182 -13.14 2.43 0.46
CA VAL A 182 -12.49 2.35 -0.85
C VAL A 182 -11.07 2.93 -0.80
N VAL A 183 -10.90 4.10 -0.17
CA VAL A 183 -9.58 4.75 -0.07
C VAL A 183 -8.59 3.88 0.71
N TRP A 184 -9.00 3.32 1.84
CA TRP A 184 -8.14 2.44 2.64
C TRP A 184 -7.86 1.10 1.93
N SER A 185 -8.81 0.57 1.17
CA SER A 185 -8.59 -0.61 0.32
C SER A 185 -7.56 -0.32 -0.77
N VAL A 186 -7.69 0.81 -1.47
CA VAL A 186 -6.72 1.23 -2.50
C VAL A 186 -5.35 1.49 -1.88
N ALA A 187 -5.28 2.16 -0.72
CA ALA A 187 -4.03 2.39 0.01
C ALA A 187 -3.38 1.05 0.44
N GLY A 188 -4.18 0.07 0.85
CA GLY A 188 -3.72 -1.29 1.14
C GLY A 188 -3.14 -2.01 -0.09
N LEU A 189 -3.76 -1.84 -1.26
CA LEU A 189 -3.22 -2.39 -2.52
C LEU A 189 -1.91 -1.69 -2.93
N VAL A 190 -1.82 -0.38 -2.76
CA VAL A 190 -0.58 0.38 -2.96
C VAL A 190 0.50 -0.10 -1.99
N ALA A 191 0.14 -0.33 -0.72
CA ALA A 191 1.05 -0.88 0.29
C ALA A 191 1.56 -2.27 -0.11
N LEU A 192 0.71 -3.14 -0.66
CA LEU A 192 1.10 -4.46 -1.16
C LEU A 192 2.13 -4.33 -2.30
N VAL A 193 1.86 -3.49 -3.30
CA VAL A 193 2.79 -3.27 -4.42
C VAL A 193 4.13 -2.71 -3.92
N ALA A 194 4.10 -1.74 -3.00
CA ALA A 194 5.31 -1.21 -2.36
C ALA A 194 6.05 -2.30 -1.57
N GLY A 195 5.33 -3.14 -0.84
CA GLY A 195 5.85 -4.27 -0.08
C GLY A 195 6.54 -5.31 -0.96
N ILE A 196 5.99 -5.61 -2.13
CA ILE A 196 6.62 -6.49 -3.12
C ILE A 196 7.94 -5.90 -3.63
N VAL A 197 7.92 -4.63 -4.05
CA VAL A 197 9.11 -3.97 -4.62
C VAL A 197 10.22 -3.82 -3.57
N TRP A 198 9.90 -3.38 -2.35
CA TRP A 198 10.90 -3.24 -1.30
C TRP A 198 11.32 -4.58 -0.70
N GLY A 199 10.37 -5.51 -0.53
CA GLY A 199 10.62 -6.85 0.00
C GLY A 199 11.50 -7.69 -0.90
N SER A 200 11.37 -7.58 -2.23
CA SER A 200 12.26 -8.27 -3.18
C SER A 200 13.69 -7.72 -3.15
N LYS A 201 13.86 -6.43 -2.83
CA LYS A 201 15.17 -5.74 -2.83
C LYS A 201 15.91 -5.87 -1.50
N LEU A 202 15.23 -5.67 -0.39
CA LEU A 202 15.82 -5.61 0.96
C LEU A 202 15.49 -6.83 1.84
N GLY A 203 14.63 -7.73 1.37
CA GLY A 203 13.98 -8.73 2.20
C GLY A 203 12.82 -8.11 3.01
N VAL A 204 11.92 -8.96 3.46
CA VAL A 204 10.81 -8.59 4.31
C VAL A 204 11.23 -8.77 5.75
N GLN A 205 11.44 -7.67 6.44
CA GLN A 205 11.86 -7.61 7.83
C GLN A 205 11.14 -6.45 8.55
N PHE A 206 11.17 -6.45 9.86
CA PHE A 206 10.45 -5.45 10.66
C PHE A 206 10.82 -4.00 10.33
N SER A 207 12.08 -3.73 10.01
CA SER A 207 12.53 -2.40 9.59
C SER A 207 11.92 -1.91 8.27
N LEU A 208 11.31 -2.79 7.47
CA LEU A 208 10.71 -2.43 6.18
C LEU A 208 9.60 -1.38 6.35
N GLY A 209 8.78 -1.49 7.40
CA GLY A 209 7.73 -0.51 7.71
C GLY A 209 8.30 0.88 7.99
N LEU A 210 9.40 0.95 8.74
CA LEU A 210 10.09 2.21 9.06
C LEU A 210 10.79 2.80 7.83
N VAL A 211 11.41 1.97 7.00
CA VAL A 211 12.04 2.41 5.73
C VAL A 211 10.96 2.93 4.78
N ALA A 212 9.83 2.22 4.67
CA ALA A 212 8.72 2.62 3.84
C ALA A 212 8.11 3.97 4.29
N LEU A 213 8.08 4.24 5.59
CA LEU A 213 7.58 5.50 6.14
C LEU A 213 8.50 6.69 5.81
N LYS A 214 9.81 6.46 5.68
CA LYS A 214 10.82 7.50 5.40
C LYS A 214 11.03 7.75 3.89
N ALA A 215 10.55 6.88 3.02
CA ALA A 215 10.71 6.94 1.56
C ALA A 215 9.61 7.75 0.86
#